data_11f26389e92b8927271676f06e881e3a
#
_entry.id   11f26389e92b8927271676f06e881e3a
#
_cell.length_a   1.000
_cell.length_b   1.000
_cell.length_c   1.000
_cell.angle_alpha   90.00
_cell.angle_beta   90.00
_cell.angle_gamma   90.00
#
_symmetry.space_group_name_H-M   'P 1'
#
loop_
_entity.id
_entity.type
_entity.pdbx_description
1 polymer ?
#
loop_
_entity_poly.entity_id
_entity_poly.type
_entity_poly.pdbx_seq_one_letter_code
_entity_poly.pdbx_strand_id
1 'polypeptide(L)'
;AGTTHEPFSWEGKYFHFRYANPWPRPYQQPHPPVWITGTSPDNIPWVADRRYTLATFLTPWDVAEQLFNLYRARCRERGYPEPGPEKFAYLAMVYTGETDERAQEEGKKLLWYLHRRRPVEFFVPPGYVPPAARSRVYKAGPGPLRPRESWEELQAGGLVICGSPRTVLKRARELNERLGVGHFLMMNQAGFMTAQETR
;
A
#
# COMPACT_ATOMS: atom_id res chain seq x y z
N ALA A 1 -20.42 6.94 -9.27
CA ALA A 1 -20.31 6.19 -10.54
C ALA A 1 -20.48 4.68 -10.34
N GLY A 2 -19.86 4.08 -9.31
CA GLY A 2 -19.93 2.64 -9.06
C GLY A 2 -21.29 2.13 -8.57
N THR A 3 -22.20 3.00 -8.19
CA THR A 3 -23.50 2.64 -7.59
C THR A 3 -24.68 3.03 -8.47
N THR A 4 -24.47 3.83 -9.53
CA THR A 4 -25.55 4.30 -10.40
C THR A 4 -25.79 3.29 -11.52
N HIS A 5 -27.06 3.00 -11.80
CA HIS A 5 -27.48 2.20 -12.94
C HIS A 5 -27.86 3.06 -14.16
N GLU A 6 -28.06 4.35 -13.94
CA GLU A 6 -28.39 5.31 -14.97
C GLU A 6 -27.22 6.20 -15.34
N PRO A 7 -27.15 6.69 -16.58
CA PRO A 7 -26.22 7.77 -16.93
C PRO A 7 -26.44 8.99 -16.05
N PHE A 8 -25.39 9.72 -15.77
CA PHE A 8 -25.44 10.92 -14.91
C PHE A 8 -24.56 12.04 -15.46
N SER A 9 -24.85 13.26 -15.06
CA SER A 9 -23.97 14.41 -15.19
C SER A 9 -23.30 14.74 -13.86
N TRP A 10 -22.13 15.37 -13.94
CA TRP A 10 -21.42 15.84 -12.76
C TRP A 10 -20.79 17.20 -13.03
N GLU A 11 -21.13 18.17 -12.20
CA GLU A 11 -20.54 19.50 -12.21
C GLU A 11 -19.77 19.69 -10.89
N GLY A 12 -18.45 19.57 -10.95
CA GLY A 12 -17.57 19.72 -9.79
C GLY A 12 -16.60 20.88 -9.98
N LYS A 13 -15.85 21.21 -8.92
CA LYS A 13 -14.85 22.30 -8.98
C LYS A 13 -13.74 22.05 -10.01
N TYR A 14 -13.36 20.79 -10.23
CA TYR A 14 -12.21 20.41 -11.06
C TYR A 14 -12.60 19.55 -12.26
N PHE A 15 -13.74 18.86 -12.21
CA PHE A 15 -14.18 17.94 -13.25
C PHE A 15 -15.62 18.20 -13.60
N HIS A 16 -15.91 18.25 -14.89
CA HIS A 16 -17.23 18.46 -15.44
C HIS A 16 -17.53 17.34 -16.43
N PHE A 17 -18.54 16.52 -16.15
CA PHE A 17 -18.99 15.45 -17.03
C PHE A 17 -20.42 15.72 -17.47
N ARG A 18 -20.63 16.04 -18.73
CA ARG A 18 -21.99 16.27 -19.28
C ARG A 18 -22.78 14.96 -19.34
N TYR A 19 -22.09 13.87 -19.62
CA TYR A 19 -22.68 12.53 -19.71
C TYR A 19 -21.64 11.50 -19.29
N ALA A 20 -21.94 10.76 -18.24
CA ALA A 20 -21.13 9.66 -17.77
C ALA A 20 -21.98 8.39 -17.69
N ASN A 21 -21.57 7.35 -18.39
CA ASN A 21 -22.24 6.05 -18.42
C ASN A 21 -21.21 4.93 -18.29
N PRO A 22 -20.73 4.64 -17.06
CA PRO A 22 -19.71 3.61 -16.82
C PRO A 22 -20.22 2.21 -17.16
N TRP A 23 -19.43 1.46 -17.93
CA TRP A 23 -19.64 0.07 -18.28
C TRP A 23 -18.33 -0.73 -18.15
N PRO A 24 -18.37 -2.04 -17.75
CA PRO A 24 -19.57 -2.78 -17.30
C PRO A 24 -20.08 -2.27 -15.95
N ARG A 25 -21.35 -2.53 -15.65
CA ARG A 25 -21.94 -2.22 -14.34
C ARG A 25 -21.38 -3.17 -13.28
N PRO A 26 -21.21 -2.70 -12.03
CA PRO A 26 -20.82 -3.58 -10.93
C PRO A 26 -21.82 -4.72 -10.74
N TYR A 27 -21.30 -5.94 -10.61
CA TYR A 27 -22.12 -7.09 -10.24
C TYR A 27 -22.47 -7.06 -8.75
N GLN A 28 -21.50 -6.70 -7.91
CA GLN A 28 -21.70 -6.58 -6.46
C GLN A 28 -22.52 -5.33 -6.13
N GLN A 29 -23.41 -5.46 -5.13
CA GLN A 29 -24.21 -4.35 -4.64
C GLN A 29 -23.78 -3.95 -3.23
N PRO A 30 -23.71 -2.64 -2.91
CA PRO A 30 -23.93 -1.47 -3.79
C PRO A 30 -22.77 -1.19 -4.75
N HIS A 31 -21.61 -1.81 -4.57
CA HIS A 31 -20.41 -1.74 -5.40
C HIS A 31 -19.39 -2.82 -4.95
N PRO A 32 -18.38 -3.15 -5.74
CA PRO A 32 -17.26 -3.98 -5.30
C PRO A 32 -16.57 -3.39 -4.07
N PRO A 33 -15.88 -4.20 -3.26
CA PRO A 33 -15.03 -3.70 -2.18
C PRO A 33 -14.06 -2.63 -2.70
N VAL A 34 -14.02 -1.50 -2.01
CA VAL A 34 -13.14 -0.37 -2.37
C VAL A 34 -11.91 -0.39 -1.47
N TRP A 35 -10.75 -0.38 -2.10
CA TRP A 35 -9.46 -0.30 -1.43
C TRP A 35 -8.81 1.04 -1.71
N ILE A 36 -8.31 1.68 -0.67
CA ILE A 36 -7.57 2.93 -0.77
C ILE A 36 -6.16 2.68 -0.27
N THR A 37 -5.20 2.89 -1.15
CA THR A 37 -3.78 2.91 -0.76
C THR A 37 -3.42 4.31 -0.27
N GLY A 38 -2.77 4.38 0.88
CA GLY A 38 -2.36 5.67 1.42
C GLY A 38 -1.43 5.54 2.61
N THR A 39 -0.54 6.51 2.71
CA THR A 39 0.42 6.66 3.82
C THR A 39 0.33 8.03 4.46
N SER A 40 -0.60 8.89 4.01
CA SER A 40 -0.83 10.19 4.62
C SER A 40 -1.89 10.08 5.72
N PRO A 41 -1.56 10.45 6.97
CA PRO A 41 -2.51 10.47 8.08
C PRO A 41 -3.77 11.30 7.79
N ASP A 42 -3.64 12.38 7.01
CA ASP A 42 -4.74 13.29 6.69
C ASP A 42 -5.89 12.63 5.91
N ASN A 43 -5.59 11.57 5.15
CA ASN A 43 -6.59 10.87 4.36
C ASN A 43 -7.30 9.75 5.15
N ILE A 44 -6.75 9.32 6.27
CA ILE A 44 -7.29 8.16 7.00
C ILE A 44 -8.72 8.39 7.50
N PRO A 45 -9.09 9.56 8.06
CA PRO A 45 -10.47 9.82 8.47
C PRO A 45 -11.46 9.67 7.31
N TRP A 46 -11.09 10.14 6.12
CA TRP A 46 -11.94 10.03 4.93
C TRP A 46 -12.16 8.57 4.49
N VAL A 47 -11.11 7.73 4.57
CA VAL A 47 -11.18 6.29 4.27
C VAL A 47 -12.05 5.56 5.29
N ALA A 48 -11.86 5.86 6.58
CA ALA A 48 -12.62 5.27 7.68
C ALA A 48 -14.11 5.64 7.64
N ASP A 49 -14.44 6.91 7.37
CA ASP A 49 -15.82 7.39 7.26
C ASP A 49 -16.62 6.67 6.16
N ARG A 50 -15.92 6.14 5.14
CA ARG A 50 -16.51 5.35 4.05
C ARG A 50 -16.41 3.86 4.25
N ARG A 51 -15.76 3.43 5.33
CA ARG A 51 -15.50 2.03 5.66
C ARG A 51 -14.80 1.26 4.54
N TYR A 52 -13.97 1.96 3.77
CA TYR A 52 -13.12 1.36 2.72
C TYR A 52 -11.97 0.59 3.35
N THR A 53 -11.42 -0.37 2.63
CA THR A 53 -10.21 -1.07 3.06
C THR A 53 -9.00 -0.15 2.92
N LEU A 54 -8.25 0.05 3.99
CA LEU A 54 -7.00 0.78 3.99
C LEU A 54 -5.86 -0.17 3.69
N ALA A 55 -5.13 0.10 2.60
CA ALA A 55 -3.95 -0.64 2.22
C ALA A 55 -2.69 0.22 2.36
N THR A 56 -1.64 -0.33 2.93
CA THR A 56 -0.31 0.30 2.98
C THR A 56 0.65 -0.42 2.04
N PHE A 57 1.55 0.34 1.43
CA PHE A 57 2.47 -0.14 0.42
C PHE A 57 3.90 0.19 0.83
N LEU A 58 4.73 -0.82 1.06
CA LEU A 58 6.15 -0.68 1.44
C LEU A 58 6.33 0.38 2.54
N THR A 59 5.54 0.26 3.58
CA THR A 59 5.50 1.19 4.71
C THR A 59 6.10 0.47 5.92
N PRO A 60 7.00 1.08 6.70
CA PRO A 60 7.48 0.47 7.94
C PRO A 60 6.33 0.10 8.87
N TRP A 61 6.47 -1.02 9.58
CA TRP A 61 5.39 -1.54 10.42
C TRP A 61 4.91 -0.57 11.49
N ASP A 62 5.80 0.21 12.08
CA ASP A 62 5.45 1.25 13.05
C ASP A 62 4.56 2.35 12.45
N VAL A 63 4.85 2.76 11.22
CA VAL A 63 4.03 3.73 10.49
C VAL A 63 2.70 3.12 10.06
N ALA A 64 2.71 1.88 9.55
CA ALA A 64 1.48 1.18 9.17
C ALA A 64 0.54 1.00 10.38
N GLU A 65 1.10 0.61 11.53
CA GLU A 65 0.38 0.46 12.80
C GLU A 65 -0.27 1.78 13.23
N GLN A 66 0.45 2.90 13.15
CA GLN A 66 -0.10 4.23 13.43
C GLN A 66 -1.28 4.57 12.53
N LEU A 67 -1.17 4.33 11.22
CA LEU A 67 -2.24 4.59 10.26
C LEU A 67 -3.49 3.72 10.53
N PHE A 68 -3.29 2.43 10.84
CA PHE A 68 -4.40 1.54 11.18
C PHE A 68 -5.06 1.94 12.50
N ASN A 69 -4.28 2.41 13.47
CA ASN A 69 -4.81 2.93 14.74
C ASN A 69 -5.59 4.24 14.54
N LEU A 70 -5.18 5.13 13.63
CA LEU A 70 -5.96 6.31 13.26
C LEU A 70 -7.31 5.92 12.64
N TYR A 71 -7.34 4.90 11.79
CA TYR A 71 -8.58 4.37 11.22
C TYR A 71 -9.51 3.83 12.34
N ARG A 72 -8.99 3.01 13.25
CA ARG A 72 -9.75 2.48 14.39
C ARG A 72 -10.29 3.60 15.30
N ALA A 73 -9.43 4.58 15.61
CA ALA A 73 -9.84 5.75 16.38
C ALA A 73 -10.99 6.52 15.71
N ARG A 74 -10.91 6.73 14.40
CA ARG A 74 -11.98 7.39 13.64
C ARG A 74 -13.29 6.60 13.67
N CYS A 75 -13.23 5.30 13.58
CA CYS A 75 -14.44 4.47 13.73
C CYS A 75 -15.09 4.66 15.11
N ARG A 76 -14.29 4.66 16.19
CA ARG A 76 -14.80 4.92 17.54
C ARG A 76 -15.42 6.31 17.69
N GLU A 77 -14.77 7.35 17.17
CA GLU A 77 -15.32 8.72 17.18
C GLU A 77 -16.69 8.82 16.50
N ARG A 78 -16.88 8.04 15.44
CA ARG A 78 -18.14 8.01 14.69
C ARG A 78 -19.20 7.05 15.23
N GLY A 79 -18.88 6.29 16.26
CA GLY A 79 -19.76 5.25 16.78
C GLY A 79 -19.94 4.06 15.82
N TYR A 80 -19.02 3.85 14.89
CA TYR A 80 -19.02 2.70 14.00
C TYR A 80 -18.54 1.45 14.72
N PRO A 81 -18.99 0.25 14.30
CA PRO A 81 -18.41 -1.00 14.78
C PRO A 81 -16.89 -1.02 14.61
N GLU A 82 -16.18 -1.65 15.54
CA GLU A 82 -14.74 -1.84 15.44
C GLU A 82 -14.40 -2.53 14.11
N PRO A 83 -13.45 -2.00 13.33
CA PRO A 83 -13.10 -2.59 12.04
C PRO A 83 -12.38 -3.92 12.23
N GLY A 84 -12.85 -4.94 11.53
CA GLY A 84 -12.20 -6.24 11.47
C GLY A 84 -10.93 -6.23 10.61
N PRO A 85 -10.16 -7.35 10.63
CA PRO A 85 -8.93 -7.49 9.84
C PRO A 85 -9.12 -7.23 8.34
N GLU A 86 -10.30 -7.53 7.80
CA GLU A 86 -10.66 -7.32 6.38
C GLU A 86 -10.61 -5.85 5.94
N LYS A 87 -10.52 -4.92 6.89
CA LYS A 87 -10.37 -3.48 6.62
C LYS A 87 -8.92 -3.06 6.45
N PHE A 88 -7.97 -3.95 6.69
CA PHE A 88 -6.55 -3.63 6.65
C PHE A 88 -5.80 -4.55 5.71
N ALA A 89 -4.98 -3.94 4.85
CA ALA A 89 -4.11 -4.64 3.93
C ALA A 89 -2.68 -4.10 4.04
N TYR A 90 -1.71 -5.02 3.96
CA TYR A 90 -0.29 -4.66 3.97
C TYR A 90 0.42 -5.32 2.80
N LEU A 91 1.27 -4.55 2.11
CA LEU A 91 2.12 -5.08 1.04
C LEU A 91 3.59 -4.99 1.43
N ALA A 92 4.28 -6.13 1.38
CA ALA A 92 5.72 -6.23 1.49
C ALA A 92 6.34 -6.88 0.26
N MET A 93 7.62 -6.64 0.06
CA MET A 93 8.44 -7.47 -0.82
C MET A 93 8.77 -8.76 -0.11
N VAL A 94 8.56 -9.90 -0.78
CA VAL A 94 8.79 -11.22 -0.19
C VAL A 94 9.68 -12.03 -1.11
N TYR A 95 10.72 -12.63 -0.54
CA TYR A 95 11.55 -13.62 -1.22
C TYR A 95 11.76 -14.84 -0.34
N THR A 96 11.50 -16.02 -0.90
CA THR A 96 11.67 -17.29 -0.20
C THR A 96 12.70 -18.13 -0.94
N GLY A 97 13.81 -18.45 -0.28
CA GLY A 97 14.84 -19.36 -0.78
C GLY A 97 14.81 -20.70 -0.05
N GLU A 98 15.64 -21.64 -0.49
CA GLU A 98 15.75 -22.96 0.16
C GLU A 98 16.30 -22.86 1.59
N THR A 99 17.27 -21.96 1.79
CA THR A 99 17.87 -21.64 3.10
C THR A 99 17.86 -20.13 3.33
N ASP A 100 18.07 -19.72 4.59
CA ASP A 100 18.11 -18.29 4.92
C ASP A 100 19.31 -17.62 4.21
N GLU A 101 20.46 -18.26 4.12
CA GLU A 101 21.67 -17.72 3.49
C GLU A 101 21.45 -17.47 1.99
N ARG A 102 20.91 -18.47 1.27
CA ARG A 102 20.60 -18.32 -0.16
C ARG A 102 19.54 -17.25 -0.38
N ALA A 103 18.50 -17.23 0.44
CA ALA A 103 17.47 -16.22 0.34
C ALA A 103 18.03 -14.81 0.54
N GLN A 104 18.93 -14.61 1.51
CA GLN A 104 19.55 -13.32 1.76
C GLN A 104 20.42 -12.85 0.58
N GLU A 105 21.08 -13.75 -0.11
CA GLU A 105 21.87 -13.41 -1.30
C GLU A 105 20.97 -13.08 -2.51
N GLU A 106 20.06 -13.99 -2.84
CA GLU A 106 19.22 -13.88 -4.02
C GLU A 106 18.15 -12.79 -3.88
N GLY A 107 17.58 -12.65 -2.69
CA GLY A 107 16.52 -11.68 -2.38
C GLY A 107 16.97 -10.22 -2.52
N LYS A 108 18.29 -9.94 -2.44
CA LYS A 108 18.82 -8.59 -2.70
C LYS A 108 18.48 -8.07 -4.11
N LYS A 109 18.09 -8.93 -5.03
CA LYS A 109 17.55 -8.51 -6.34
C LYS A 109 16.31 -7.61 -6.20
N LEU A 110 15.53 -7.75 -5.12
CA LEU A 110 14.39 -6.88 -4.81
C LEU A 110 14.80 -5.42 -4.59
N LEU A 111 16.05 -5.17 -4.15
CA LEU A 111 16.58 -3.80 -3.99
C LEU A 111 16.54 -3.00 -5.28
N TRP A 112 16.60 -3.66 -6.44
CA TRP A 112 16.46 -2.98 -7.73
C TRP A 112 15.20 -2.11 -7.80
N TYR A 113 14.08 -2.59 -7.28
CA TYR A 113 12.84 -1.81 -7.26
C TYR A 113 12.92 -0.62 -6.32
N LEU A 114 13.49 -0.80 -5.14
CA LEU A 114 13.59 0.23 -4.11
C LEU A 114 14.68 1.27 -4.43
N HIS A 115 15.80 0.81 -4.97
CA HIS A 115 16.96 1.66 -5.25
C HIS A 115 16.97 2.24 -6.66
N ARG A 116 16.09 1.79 -7.55
CA ARG A 116 15.97 2.41 -8.87
C ARG A 116 15.52 3.84 -8.69
N ARG A 117 16.40 4.77 -8.99
CA ARG A 117 16.06 6.19 -9.05
C ARG A 117 15.04 6.42 -10.17
N ARG A 118 13.77 6.36 -9.85
CA ARG A 118 12.77 6.95 -10.74
C ARG A 118 12.93 8.46 -10.62
N PRO A 119 12.99 9.19 -11.74
CA PRO A 119 12.97 10.65 -11.69
C PRO A 119 11.79 11.07 -10.80
N VAL A 120 12.04 11.98 -9.87
CA VAL A 120 10.96 12.49 -9.00
C VAL A 120 9.81 13.05 -9.81
N GLU A 121 10.13 13.58 -10.97
CA GLU A 121 9.19 14.09 -11.97
C GLU A 121 8.15 13.05 -12.40
N PHE A 122 8.48 11.75 -12.30
CA PHE A 122 7.52 10.68 -12.59
C PHE A 122 6.38 10.62 -11.55
N PHE A 123 6.70 10.86 -10.27
CA PHE A 123 5.70 10.82 -9.18
C PHE A 123 5.09 12.19 -8.90
N VAL A 124 5.84 13.24 -9.18
CA VAL A 124 5.49 14.63 -8.87
C VAL A 124 5.82 15.49 -10.10
N PRO A 125 5.05 15.36 -11.18
CA PRO A 125 5.32 16.08 -12.41
C PRO A 125 5.34 17.60 -12.16
N PRO A 126 6.27 18.34 -12.78
CA PRO A 126 6.29 19.79 -12.73
C PRO A 126 4.96 20.40 -13.18
N GLY A 127 4.48 21.42 -12.47
CA GLY A 127 3.22 22.10 -12.77
C GLY A 127 1.99 21.47 -12.15
N TYR A 128 2.03 20.21 -11.73
CA TYR A 128 0.88 19.55 -11.08
C TYR A 128 0.92 19.63 -9.55
N VAL A 129 2.09 19.83 -8.98
CA VAL A 129 2.27 19.88 -7.53
C VAL A 129 3.03 21.15 -7.14
N PRO A 130 2.50 21.97 -6.23
CA PRO A 130 3.18 23.16 -5.73
C PRO A 130 4.57 22.82 -5.14
N PRO A 131 5.58 23.70 -5.25
CA PRO A 131 6.93 23.46 -4.73
C PRO A 131 6.96 23.06 -3.25
N ALA A 132 6.10 23.66 -2.42
CA ALA A 132 5.98 23.33 -1.01
C ALA A 132 5.45 21.89 -0.77
N ALA A 133 4.53 21.42 -1.60
CA ALA A 133 4.03 20.04 -1.54
C ALA A 133 5.07 19.05 -2.07
N ARG A 134 5.85 19.42 -3.10
CA ARG A 134 7.00 18.62 -3.55
C ARG A 134 7.98 18.35 -2.41
N SER A 135 8.34 19.39 -1.66
CA SER A 135 9.25 19.26 -0.53
C SER A 135 8.73 18.28 0.54
N ARG A 136 7.41 18.27 0.81
CA ARG A 136 6.80 17.29 1.74
C ARG A 136 6.85 15.87 1.18
N VAL A 137 6.54 15.69 -0.09
CA VAL A 137 6.61 14.38 -0.75
C VAL A 137 8.05 13.84 -0.71
N TYR A 138 9.06 14.70 -0.93
CA TYR A 138 10.46 14.32 -0.82
C TYR A 138 10.88 13.90 0.59
N LYS A 139 10.38 14.60 1.62
CA LYS A 139 10.76 14.34 3.01
C LYS A 139 9.99 13.20 3.66
N ALA A 140 8.74 13.01 3.27
CA ALA A 140 7.82 12.04 3.86
C ALA A 140 7.41 10.92 2.89
N GLY A 141 7.94 10.93 1.68
CA GLY A 141 7.51 10.01 0.62
C GLY A 141 7.81 8.55 0.92
N PRO A 142 6.89 7.65 0.60
CA PRO A 142 7.12 6.22 0.71
C PRO A 142 8.08 5.71 -0.37
N GLY A 143 8.80 4.66 -0.06
CA GLY A 143 9.55 3.86 -1.03
C GLY A 143 10.64 4.64 -1.79
N PRO A 144 10.55 4.79 -3.12
CA PRO A 144 11.65 5.27 -3.95
C PRO A 144 12.12 6.71 -3.70
N LEU A 145 11.41 7.45 -2.84
CA LEU A 145 11.78 8.82 -2.46
C LEU A 145 12.52 8.90 -1.12
N ARG A 146 12.67 7.76 -0.42
CA ARG A 146 13.43 7.68 0.83
C ARG A 146 14.94 7.66 0.55
N PRO A 147 15.77 8.08 1.57
CA PRO A 147 17.18 7.72 1.58
C PRO A 147 17.34 6.21 1.35
N ARG A 148 18.46 5.80 0.76
CA ARG A 148 18.74 4.38 0.57
C ARG A 148 18.87 3.70 1.92
N GLU A 149 17.84 2.97 2.30
CA GLU A 149 17.87 2.08 3.46
C GLU A 149 18.73 0.86 3.12
N SER A 150 19.48 0.37 4.09
CA SER A 150 20.23 -0.89 3.94
C SER A 150 19.26 -2.08 3.84
N TRP A 151 19.78 -3.21 3.38
CA TRP A 151 19.00 -4.44 3.30
C TRP A 151 18.46 -4.86 4.67
N GLU A 152 19.26 -4.68 5.71
CA GLU A 152 18.94 -4.99 7.09
C GLU A 152 17.86 -4.07 7.64
N GLU A 153 17.95 -2.78 7.36
CA GLU A 153 16.93 -1.79 7.74
C GLU A 153 15.58 -2.06 7.07
N LEU A 154 15.58 -2.45 5.80
CA LEU A 154 14.35 -2.82 5.07
C LEU A 154 13.68 -4.04 5.68
N GLN A 155 14.46 -5.04 6.10
CA GLN A 155 13.93 -6.22 6.78
C GLN A 155 13.45 -5.90 8.20
N ALA A 156 14.22 -5.12 8.96
CA ALA A 156 13.85 -4.69 10.31
C ALA A 156 12.54 -3.89 10.29
N GLY A 157 12.39 -2.98 9.33
CA GLY A 157 11.18 -2.20 9.12
C GLY A 157 9.99 -2.98 8.56
N GLY A 158 10.21 -4.20 8.08
CA GLY A 158 9.17 -5.06 7.54
C GLY A 158 8.78 -4.77 6.08
N LEU A 159 9.53 -3.91 5.38
CA LEU A 159 9.30 -3.64 3.96
C LEU A 159 9.71 -4.86 3.10
N VAL A 160 10.69 -5.60 3.58
CA VAL A 160 11.17 -6.84 2.97
C VAL A 160 11.04 -7.99 3.98
N ILE A 161 10.47 -9.09 3.55
CA ILE A 161 10.44 -10.35 4.27
C ILE A 161 11.23 -11.35 3.42
N CYS A 162 12.38 -11.80 3.93
CA CYS A 162 13.30 -12.63 3.17
C CYS A 162 13.88 -13.74 4.04
N GLY A 163 13.89 -14.97 3.52
CA GLY A 163 14.44 -16.11 4.23
C GLY A 163 13.95 -17.45 3.70
N SER A 164 14.25 -18.51 4.43
CA SER A 164 13.68 -19.84 4.20
C SER A 164 12.15 -19.83 4.41
N PRO A 165 11.39 -20.84 3.95
CA PRO A 165 9.95 -20.91 4.17
C PRO A 165 9.56 -20.75 5.64
N ARG A 166 10.39 -21.32 6.54
CA ARG A 166 10.17 -21.20 7.99
C ARG A 166 10.32 -19.75 8.46
N THR A 167 11.35 -19.06 8.02
CA THR A 167 11.61 -17.65 8.37
C THR A 167 10.56 -16.73 7.81
N VAL A 168 10.16 -16.90 6.54
CA VAL A 168 9.10 -16.11 5.92
C VAL A 168 7.78 -16.31 6.63
N LEU A 169 7.41 -17.54 6.96
CA LEU A 169 6.17 -17.82 7.70
C LEU A 169 6.18 -17.21 9.10
N LYS A 170 7.32 -17.27 9.81
CA LYS A 170 7.48 -16.62 11.12
C LYS A 170 7.25 -15.10 10.99
N ARG A 171 7.89 -14.45 10.04
CA ARG A 171 7.76 -13.00 9.82
C ARG A 171 6.34 -12.61 9.39
N ALA A 172 5.67 -13.42 8.58
CA ALA A 172 4.27 -13.20 8.21
C ALA A 172 3.32 -13.29 9.42
N ARG A 173 3.58 -14.20 10.35
CA ARG A 173 2.82 -14.29 11.61
C ARG A 173 3.04 -13.07 12.50
N GLU A 174 4.31 -12.65 12.69
CA GLU A 174 4.65 -11.44 13.44
C GLU A 174 3.97 -10.19 12.86
N LEU A 175 3.94 -10.07 11.53
CA LEU A 175 3.23 -9.01 10.82
C LEU A 175 1.74 -9.03 11.18
N ASN A 176 1.11 -10.20 11.07
CA ASN A 176 -0.32 -10.34 11.35
C ASN A 176 -0.66 -10.07 12.82
N GLU A 177 0.15 -10.59 13.76
CA GLU A 177 0.00 -10.34 15.18
C GLU A 177 0.12 -8.86 15.54
N ARG A 178 1.08 -8.16 14.90
CA ARG A 178 1.32 -6.75 15.17
C ARG A 178 0.29 -5.83 14.50
N LEU A 179 -0.01 -6.05 13.24
CA LEU A 179 -0.82 -5.12 12.44
C LEU A 179 -2.30 -5.50 12.39
N GLY A 180 -2.64 -6.76 12.62
CA GLY A 180 -4.01 -7.26 12.57
C GLY A 180 -4.62 -7.13 11.17
N VAL A 181 -3.85 -7.47 10.13
CA VAL A 181 -4.29 -7.37 8.73
C VAL A 181 -5.02 -8.63 8.28
N GLY A 182 -6.11 -8.47 7.53
CA GLY A 182 -6.79 -9.58 6.86
C GLY A 182 -6.25 -9.86 5.46
N HIS A 183 -5.45 -8.94 4.92
CA HIS A 183 -4.89 -9.07 3.57
C HIS A 183 -3.40 -8.80 3.59
N PHE A 184 -2.63 -9.83 3.29
CA PHE A 184 -1.18 -9.71 3.07
C PHE A 184 -0.88 -9.87 1.59
N LEU A 185 -0.38 -8.80 0.97
CA LEU A 185 0.02 -8.77 -0.43
C LEU A 185 1.52 -8.97 -0.53
N MET A 186 1.94 -9.91 -1.34
CA MET A 186 3.34 -10.23 -1.54
C MET A 186 3.79 -9.74 -2.91
N MET A 187 4.79 -8.87 -2.94
CA MET A 187 5.49 -8.49 -4.15
C MET A 187 6.76 -9.36 -4.23
N ASN A 188 6.70 -10.40 -5.04
CA ASN A 188 7.75 -11.42 -5.15
C ASN A 188 8.57 -11.33 -6.44
N GLN A 189 8.35 -10.29 -7.25
CA GLN A 189 9.08 -10.07 -8.48
C GLN A 189 9.63 -8.65 -8.57
N ALA A 190 10.86 -8.51 -8.98
CA ALA A 190 11.50 -7.24 -9.31
C ALA A 190 12.29 -7.36 -10.61
N GLY A 191 12.05 -6.43 -11.49
CA GLY A 191 12.72 -6.10 -12.75
C GLY A 191 13.43 -7.21 -13.54
N PHE A 192 14.56 -7.65 -13.06
CA PHE A 192 15.43 -8.62 -13.74
C PHE A 192 15.35 -10.05 -13.19
N MET A 193 14.45 -10.31 -12.24
CA MET A 193 14.24 -11.67 -11.76
C MET A 193 13.58 -12.51 -12.87
N THR A 194 14.07 -13.73 -13.03
CA THR A 194 13.52 -14.67 -14.01
C THR A 194 12.20 -15.27 -13.52
N ALA A 195 11.42 -15.84 -14.43
CA ALA A 195 10.16 -16.51 -14.08
C ALA A 195 10.39 -17.72 -13.13
N GLN A 196 11.57 -18.34 -13.18
CA GLN A 196 11.93 -19.44 -12.28
C GLN A 196 12.18 -18.95 -10.85
N GLU A 197 12.79 -17.79 -10.69
CA GLU A 197 13.08 -17.17 -9.38
C GLU A 197 11.83 -16.57 -8.71
N THR A 198 10.73 -16.47 -9.44
CA THR A 198 9.46 -15.89 -8.94
C THR A 198 8.38 -16.95 -8.69
N ARG A 199 8.65 -18.20 -8.95
CA ARG A 199 7.78 -19.35 -8.68
C ARG A 199 8.09 -20.00 -7.38
#